data_50e995820f993117af134e7d771bbf73
#
_entry.id   50e995820f993117af134e7d771bbf73
#
_cell.length_a   1.000
_cell.length_b   1.000
_cell.length_c   1.000
_cell.angle_alpha   90.00
_cell.angle_beta   90.00
_cell.angle_gamma   90.00
#
_symmetry.space_group_name_H-M   'P 1'
#
loop_
_entity.id
_entity.type
_entity.pdbx_description
1 polymer ?
#
loop_
_entity_poly.entity_id
_entity_poly.type
_entity_poly.pdbx_seq_one_letter_code
_entity_poly.pdbx_strand_id
1 'polypeptide(L)'
;MNHLEIEYKTLLDKDEYQSLLPLFTDTELVVQTNHYIDTPDQLIRKEKMALRVRTFTNQAELTLKVPETVGHFEYNQTLSQKETQAILLHQQFPDGEIKDLLVSKGISIEQLSVWGSLTTERLEKETEAGLVALDHSLYLDTEDYELEIEVKTAEEEANFHQFIKEHGIVYKAAKNKIARLAERL
;
A
#
# COMPACT_ATOMS: atom_id res chain seq x y z
N MET A 1 -1.44 12.10 7.16
CA MET A 1 -0.77 12.17 8.48
C MET A 1 0.27 11.06 8.55
N ASN A 2 1.47 11.39 9.06
CA ASN A 2 2.53 10.41 9.20
C ASN A 2 2.23 9.46 10.38
N HIS A 3 2.47 8.16 10.22
CA HIS A 3 2.21 7.18 11.27
C HIS A 3 3.05 5.91 11.13
N LEU A 4 3.18 5.18 12.22
CA LEU A 4 3.72 3.82 12.22
C LEU A 4 2.61 2.86 11.78
N GLU A 5 2.87 2.11 10.71
CA GLU A 5 1.96 1.09 10.20
C GLU A 5 2.48 -0.30 10.59
N ILE A 6 1.65 -1.05 11.31
CA ILE A 6 1.90 -2.46 11.63
C ILE A 6 0.72 -3.25 11.05
N GLU A 7 0.98 -4.05 10.04
CA GLU A 7 -0.06 -4.82 9.36
C GLU A 7 0.32 -6.30 9.20
N TYR A 8 -0.69 -7.14 9.28
CA TYR A 8 -0.60 -8.56 8.95
C TYR A 8 -1.52 -8.86 7.80
N LYS A 9 -1.12 -9.77 6.92
CA LYS A 9 -1.84 -10.02 5.68
C LYS A 9 -1.81 -11.48 5.28
N THR A 10 -2.83 -11.89 4.55
CA THR A 10 -2.91 -13.18 3.89
C THR A 10 -3.48 -13.02 2.48
N LEU A 11 -2.94 -13.78 1.53
CA LEU A 11 -3.60 -13.93 0.24
C LEU A 11 -4.90 -14.70 0.41
N LEU A 12 -5.87 -14.39 -0.42
CA LEU A 12 -7.17 -15.05 -0.50
C LEU A 12 -7.34 -15.68 -1.88
N ASP A 13 -8.02 -16.80 -1.95
CA ASP A 13 -8.64 -17.19 -3.20
C ASP A 13 -9.96 -16.40 -3.41
N LYS A 14 -10.54 -16.54 -4.60
CA LYS A 14 -11.77 -15.81 -4.95
C LYS A 14 -12.95 -16.18 -4.05
N ASP A 15 -13.08 -17.45 -3.68
CA ASP A 15 -14.18 -17.93 -2.84
C ASP A 15 -14.04 -17.38 -1.41
N GLU A 16 -12.83 -17.36 -0.87
CA GLU A 16 -12.51 -16.74 0.42
C GLU A 16 -12.85 -15.23 0.40
N TYR A 17 -12.41 -14.52 -0.65
CA TYR A 17 -12.75 -13.10 -0.83
C TYR A 17 -14.27 -12.88 -0.85
N GLN A 18 -15.01 -13.66 -1.63
CA GLN A 18 -16.47 -13.56 -1.71
C GLN A 18 -17.14 -13.86 -0.37
N SER A 19 -16.62 -14.81 0.40
CA SER A 19 -17.16 -15.17 1.72
C SER A 19 -17.03 -14.03 2.75
N LEU A 20 -16.06 -13.14 2.58
CA LEU A 20 -15.84 -12.00 3.46
C LEU A 20 -16.64 -10.76 3.10
N LEU A 21 -17.14 -10.64 1.86
CA LEU A 21 -17.93 -9.48 1.41
C LEU A 21 -19.11 -9.11 2.32
N PRO A 22 -19.87 -10.06 2.89
CA PRO A 22 -20.97 -9.74 3.80
C PRO A 22 -20.57 -8.92 5.03
N LEU A 23 -19.31 -8.97 5.45
CA LEU A 23 -18.80 -8.17 6.58
C LEU A 23 -18.72 -6.67 6.25
N PHE A 24 -18.74 -6.31 4.98
CA PHE A 24 -18.49 -4.96 4.48
C PHE A 24 -19.71 -4.31 3.82
N THR A 25 -20.92 -4.82 4.08
CA THR A 25 -22.14 -4.30 3.46
C THR A 25 -22.48 -2.84 3.84
N ASP A 26 -21.91 -2.36 4.93
CA ASP A 26 -22.04 -1.01 5.45
C ASP A 26 -20.86 -0.10 5.12
N THR A 27 -19.95 -0.55 4.25
CA THR A 27 -18.76 0.19 3.84
C THR A 27 -18.82 0.60 2.37
N GLU A 28 -18.14 1.69 2.05
CA GLU A 28 -18.02 2.18 0.68
C GLU A 28 -16.79 1.55 0.00
N LEU A 29 -16.97 1.13 -1.25
CA LEU A 29 -15.86 0.65 -2.08
C LEU A 29 -14.99 1.83 -2.52
N VAL A 30 -13.73 1.77 -2.17
CA VAL A 30 -12.71 2.76 -2.58
C VAL A 30 -11.84 2.16 -3.68
N VAL A 31 -11.79 2.82 -4.82
CA VAL A 31 -10.85 2.47 -5.91
C VAL A 31 -9.64 3.37 -5.81
N GLN A 32 -8.48 2.78 -5.70
CA GLN A 32 -7.20 3.48 -5.57
C GLN A 32 -6.16 2.89 -6.51
N THR A 33 -5.32 3.76 -7.11
CA THR A 33 -4.21 3.31 -7.95
C THR A 33 -2.89 3.76 -7.33
N ASN A 34 -2.00 2.80 -7.07
CA ASN A 34 -0.64 3.06 -6.64
C ASN A 34 0.27 3.15 -7.86
N HIS A 35 0.94 4.27 -8.03
CA HIS A 35 1.99 4.48 -9.01
C HIS A 35 3.33 4.42 -8.29
N TYR A 36 4.06 3.32 -8.46
CA TYR A 36 5.32 3.08 -7.75
C TYR A 36 6.49 3.74 -8.45
N ILE A 37 7.35 4.37 -7.66
CA ILE A 37 8.42 5.25 -8.11
C ILE A 37 9.75 4.77 -7.57
N ASP A 38 10.79 4.75 -8.42
CA ASP A 38 12.16 4.45 -8.03
C ASP A 38 13.13 5.12 -9.01
N THR A 39 14.41 5.06 -8.69
CA THR A 39 15.50 5.38 -9.60
C THR A 39 15.78 4.20 -10.55
N PRO A 40 16.45 4.41 -11.71
CA PRO A 40 16.77 3.32 -12.63
C PRO A 40 17.57 2.17 -12.00
N ASP A 41 18.42 2.48 -11.02
CA ASP A 41 19.20 1.49 -10.26
C ASP A 41 18.52 1.01 -8.98
N GLN A 42 17.23 1.33 -8.80
CA GLN A 42 16.36 0.84 -7.73
C GLN A 42 16.87 1.18 -6.31
N LEU A 43 17.29 2.42 -6.08
CA LEU A 43 17.82 2.87 -4.78
C LEU A 43 16.77 2.83 -3.67
N ILE A 44 15.50 3.19 -3.98
CA ILE A 44 14.39 3.12 -3.01
C ILE A 44 14.23 1.67 -2.53
N ARG A 45 14.17 0.72 -3.47
CA ARG A 45 14.04 -0.71 -3.16
C ARG A 45 15.24 -1.27 -2.41
N LYS A 46 16.46 -0.87 -2.78
CA LYS A 46 17.69 -1.29 -2.09
C LYS A 46 17.72 -0.90 -0.62
N GLU A 47 17.15 0.27 -0.31
CA GLU A 47 16.97 0.75 1.06
C GLU A 47 15.74 0.14 1.76
N LYS A 48 15.10 -0.86 1.14
CA LYS A 48 13.86 -1.51 1.62
C LYS A 48 12.70 -0.53 1.83
N MET A 49 12.76 0.62 1.20
CA MET A 49 11.71 1.62 1.19
C MET A 49 10.72 1.38 0.04
N ALA A 50 9.60 2.07 0.07
CA ALA A 50 8.67 2.15 -1.05
C ALA A 50 8.17 3.59 -1.21
N LEU A 51 8.25 4.12 -2.43
CA LEU A 51 7.74 5.43 -2.80
C LEU A 51 6.62 5.26 -3.81
N ARG A 52 5.48 5.92 -3.56
CA ARG A 52 4.32 5.86 -4.46
C ARG A 52 3.56 7.18 -4.49
N VAL A 53 2.94 7.45 -5.63
CA VAL A 53 1.76 8.32 -5.71
C VAL A 53 0.54 7.41 -5.68
N ARG A 54 -0.38 7.66 -4.77
CA ARG A 54 -1.69 7.00 -4.73
C ARG A 54 -2.75 7.97 -5.19
N THR A 55 -3.49 7.58 -6.21
CA THR A 55 -4.62 8.37 -6.72
C THR A 55 -5.94 7.71 -6.35
N PHE A 56 -6.89 8.53 -5.96
CA PHE A 56 -8.31 8.22 -5.75
C PHE A 56 -9.15 8.99 -6.75
N THR A 57 -10.46 8.90 -6.68
CA THR A 57 -11.35 9.63 -7.60
C THR A 57 -11.08 11.15 -7.62
N ASN A 58 -10.94 11.77 -6.44
CA ASN A 58 -10.79 13.24 -6.32
C ASN A 58 -9.60 13.67 -5.45
N GLN A 59 -8.75 12.73 -5.07
CA GLN A 59 -7.63 12.97 -4.17
C GLN A 59 -6.40 12.24 -4.64
N ALA A 60 -5.24 12.71 -4.22
CA ALA A 60 -3.98 12.00 -4.40
C ALA A 60 -3.04 12.28 -3.23
N GLU A 61 -2.16 11.35 -2.98
CA GLU A 61 -1.12 11.46 -1.96
C GLU A 61 0.20 10.89 -2.43
N LEU A 62 1.29 11.49 -1.98
CA LEU A 62 2.64 10.95 -2.08
C LEU A 62 2.94 10.25 -0.75
N THR A 63 3.38 9.01 -0.81
CA THR A 63 3.73 8.21 0.36
C THR A 63 5.12 7.64 0.24
N LEU A 64 5.92 7.80 1.28
CA LEU A 64 7.20 7.10 1.47
C LEU A 64 7.06 6.18 2.69
N LYS A 65 7.19 4.87 2.46
CA LYS A 65 7.31 3.86 3.53
C LYS A 65 8.77 3.62 3.84
N VAL A 66 9.14 3.77 5.09
CA VAL A 66 10.50 3.53 5.59
C VAL A 66 10.44 2.38 6.60
N PRO A 67 11.30 1.34 6.45
CA PRO A 67 11.28 0.21 7.38
C PRO A 67 11.68 0.65 8.79
N GLU A 68 10.98 0.10 9.78
CA GLU A 68 11.25 0.24 11.20
C GLU A 68 11.57 -1.13 11.82
N THR A 69 11.91 -1.18 13.10
CA THR A 69 12.14 -2.45 13.81
C THR A 69 10.90 -3.33 13.76
N VAL A 70 9.71 -2.72 13.87
CA VAL A 70 8.40 -3.36 13.68
C VAL A 70 7.59 -2.49 12.73
N GLY A 71 7.12 -3.07 11.61
CA GLY A 71 6.32 -2.37 10.63
C GLY A 71 7.12 -1.37 9.79
N HIS A 72 6.42 -0.36 9.31
CA HIS A 72 6.95 0.72 8.48
C HIS A 72 6.46 2.06 9.00
N PHE A 73 7.32 3.09 8.95
CA PHE A 73 6.86 4.45 9.15
C PHE A 73 6.43 5.03 7.82
N GLU A 74 5.18 5.47 7.74
CA GLU A 74 4.62 6.12 6.55
C GLU A 74 4.69 7.64 6.68
N TYR A 75 5.37 8.24 5.72
CA TYR A 75 5.33 9.68 5.46
C TYR A 75 4.33 9.93 4.35
N ASN A 76 3.32 10.76 4.62
CA ASN A 76 2.22 11.04 3.69
C ASN A 76 2.13 12.54 3.41
N GLN A 77 1.99 12.90 2.14
CA GLN A 77 1.81 14.28 1.67
C GLN A 77 0.63 14.32 0.71
N THR A 78 -0.40 15.09 1.05
CA THR A 78 -1.52 15.31 0.14
C THR A 78 -1.04 16.10 -1.09
N LEU A 79 -1.49 15.68 -2.25
CA LEU A 79 -1.16 16.29 -3.53
C LEU A 79 -2.37 16.98 -4.14
N SER A 80 -2.16 18.18 -4.69
CA SER A 80 -3.09 18.78 -5.62
C SER A 80 -3.08 18.03 -6.95
N GLN A 81 -4.10 18.24 -7.79
CA GLN A 81 -4.14 17.67 -9.13
C GLN A 81 -2.92 18.10 -9.97
N LYS A 82 -2.49 19.35 -9.84
CA LYS A 82 -1.33 19.88 -10.55
C LYS A 82 -0.03 19.19 -10.10
N GLU A 83 0.18 19.00 -8.80
CA GLU A 83 1.33 18.29 -8.26
C GLU A 83 1.34 16.82 -8.67
N THR A 84 0.18 16.18 -8.65
CA THR A 84 0.03 14.79 -9.11
C THR A 84 0.48 14.65 -10.56
N GLN A 85 -0.02 15.51 -11.46
CA GLN A 85 0.37 15.51 -12.87
C GLN A 85 1.87 15.83 -13.05
N ALA A 86 2.40 16.78 -12.27
CA ALA A 86 3.81 17.14 -12.32
C ALA A 86 4.72 15.95 -11.97
N ILE A 87 4.37 15.17 -10.96
CA ILE A 87 5.11 13.95 -10.61
C ILE A 87 4.98 12.90 -11.71
N LEU A 88 3.74 12.54 -12.08
CA LEU A 88 3.50 11.40 -12.95
C LEU A 88 3.96 11.61 -14.40
N LEU A 89 3.91 12.85 -14.90
CA LEU A 89 4.22 13.16 -16.29
C LEU A 89 5.60 13.82 -16.49
N HIS A 90 6.09 14.52 -15.47
CA HIS A 90 7.28 15.36 -15.59
C HIS A 90 8.36 15.10 -14.54
N GLN A 91 8.14 14.12 -13.65
CA GLN A 91 9.09 13.77 -12.57
C GLN A 91 9.44 14.95 -11.66
N GLN A 92 8.50 15.89 -11.51
CA GLN A 92 8.65 17.07 -10.67
C GLN A 92 7.96 16.85 -9.33
N PHE A 93 8.76 16.73 -8.28
CA PHE A 93 8.28 16.47 -6.92
C PHE A 93 8.10 17.79 -6.16
N PRO A 94 6.97 17.96 -5.45
CA PRO A 94 6.76 19.13 -4.61
C PRO A 94 7.74 19.15 -3.44
N ASP A 95 8.03 20.33 -2.92
CA ASP A 95 8.80 20.48 -1.70
C ASP A 95 8.01 19.88 -0.52
N GLY A 96 8.73 19.33 0.44
CA GLY A 96 8.15 18.71 1.62
C GLY A 96 9.06 17.68 2.26
N GLU A 97 8.61 17.13 3.37
CA GLU A 97 9.39 16.20 4.19
C GLU A 97 9.84 14.96 3.41
N ILE A 98 9.01 14.42 2.51
CA ILE A 98 9.36 13.23 1.71
C ILE A 98 10.53 13.55 0.78
N LYS A 99 10.48 14.67 0.07
CA LYS A 99 11.59 15.11 -0.81
C LYS A 99 12.87 15.32 -0.01
N ASP A 100 12.79 15.97 1.14
CA ASP A 100 13.93 16.23 2.01
C ASP A 100 14.57 14.92 2.53
N LEU A 101 13.74 13.93 2.92
CA LEU A 101 14.20 12.61 3.34
C LEU A 101 14.91 11.87 2.20
N LEU A 102 14.37 11.88 1.00
CA LEU A 102 14.97 11.24 -0.16
C LEU A 102 16.35 11.86 -0.47
N VAL A 103 16.43 13.18 -0.49
CA VAL A 103 17.69 13.90 -0.68
C VAL A 103 18.71 13.57 0.41
N SER A 104 18.29 13.54 1.68
CA SER A 104 19.16 13.20 2.82
C SER A 104 19.73 11.78 2.74
N LYS A 105 19.05 10.88 2.05
CA LYS A 105 19.50 9.50 1.76
C LYS A 105 20.34 9.38 0.48
N GLY A 106 20.65 10.49 -0.16
CA GLY A 106 21.44 10.51 -1.39
C GLY A 106 20.69 10.09 -2.64
N ILE A 107 19.36 10.11 -2.60
CA ILE A 107 18.52 9.75 -3.75
C ILE A 107 18.32 10.99 -4.63
N SER A 108 18.71 10.88 -5.90
CA SER A 108 18.51 11.95 -6.88
C SER A 108 17.04 12.03 -7.29
N ILE A 109 16.41 13.16 -6.97
CA ILE A 109 15.00 13.40 -7.30
C ILE A 109 14.77 13.39 -8.81
N GLU A 110 15.73 13.89 -9.59
CA GLU A 110 15.66 13.97 -11.05
C GLU A 110 15.68 12.58 -11.74
N GLN A 111 16.12 11.54 -11.02
CA GLN A 111 16.15 10.17 -11.53
C GLN A 111 14.92 9.34 -11.16
N LEU A 112 14.03 9.91 -10.34
CA LEU A 112 12.83 9.23 -9.91
C LEU A 112 11.79 9.18 -11.03
N SER A 113 11.28 7.99 -11.33
CA SER A 113 10.21 7.80 -12.31
C SER A 113 9.27 6.67 -11.92
N VAL A 114 8.05 6.71 -12.44
CA VAL A 114 7.09 5.61 -12.27
C VAL A 114 7.58 4.40 -13.06
N TRP A 115 7.70 3.25 -12.40
CA TRP A 115 8.09 1.99 -13.03
C TRP A 115 6.95 0.98 -13.14
N GLY A 116 5.85 1.19 -12.41
CA GLY A 116 4.69 0.31 -12.46
C GLY A 116 3.52 0.86 -11.66
N SER A 117 2.33 0.38 -11.99
CA SER A 117 1.08 0.78 -11.34
C SER A 117 0.21 -0.41 -11.04
N LEU A 118 -0.55 -0.32 -9.94
CA LEU A 118 -1.45 -1.35 -9.46
C LEU A 118 -2.71 -0.66 -8.92
N THR A 119 -3.88 -1.10 -9.39
CA THR A 119 -5.18 -0.61 -8.91
C THR A 119 -5.77 -1.59 -7.91
N THR A 120 -6.29 -1.08 -6.80
CA THR A 120 -6.96 -1.87 -5.77
C THR A 120 -8.38 -1.34 -5.57
N GLU A 121 -9.34 -2.25 -5.58
CA GLU A 121 -10.69 -2.06 -5.08
C GLU A 121 -10.67 -2.48 -3.61
N ARG A 122 -10.83 -1.54 -2.68
CA ARG A 122 -10.69 -1.74 -1.23
C ARG A 122 -12.00 -1.51 -0.51
N LEU A 123 -12.36 -2.46 0.35
CA LEU A 123 -13.35 -2.30 1.40
C LEU A 123 -12.62 -2.27 2.75
N GLU A 124 -12.94 -1.31 3.60
CA GLU A 124 -12.21 -1.13 4.85
C GLU A 124 -13.17 -0.90 6.02
N LYS A 125 -12.90 -1.53 7.15
CA LYS A 125 -13.75 -1.47 8.34
C LYS A 125 -12.95 -1.61 9.63
N GLU A 126 -13.22 -0.71 10.57
CA GLU A 126 -12.74 -0.87 11.94
C GLU A 126 -13.45 -2.04 12.64
N THR A 127 -12.67 -2.89 13.28
CA THR A 127 -13.15 -4.04 14.05
C THR A 127 -12.36 -4.18 15.35
N GLU A 128 -12.76 -5.12 16.21
CA GLU A 128 -12.00 -5.47 17.42
C GLU A 128 -10.61 -6.04 17.10
N ALA A 129 -10.43 -6.64 15.90
CA ALA A 129 -9.15 -7.17 15.46
C ALA A 129 -8.18 -6.10 14.95
N GLY A 130 -8.67 -4.90 14.66
CA GLY A 130 -7.96 -3.78 14.06
C GLY A 130 -8.70 -3.22 12.83
N LEU A 131 -8.01 -2.44 12.04
CA LEU A 131 -8.54 -1.92 10.78
C LEU A 131 -8.40 -3.01 9.70
N VAL A 132 -9.52 -3.60 9.33
CA VAL A 132 -9.58 -4.69 8.35
C VAL A 132 -9.78 -4.13 6.96
N ALA A 133 -8.89 -4.46 6.03
CA ALA A 133 -9.00 -4.14 4.62
C ALA A 133 -9.13 -5.40 3.78
N LEU A 134 -10.15 -5.43 2.94
CA LEU A 134 -10.40 -6.48 1.94
C LEU A 134 -10.11 -5.92 0.56
N ASP A 135 -9.08 -6.45 -0.09
CA ASP A 135 -8.54 -5.93 -1.34
C ASP A 135 -8.74 -6.89 -2.51
N HIS A 136 -9.21 -6.33 -3.61
CA HIS A 136 -9.12 -6.92 -4.95
C HIS A 136 -8.15 -6.06 -5.76
N SER A 137 -7.00 -6.59 -6.11
CA SER A 137 -5.93 -5.86 -6.81
C SER A 137 -5.83 -6.31 -8.26
N LEU A 138 -5.73 -5.31 -9.15
CA LEU A 138 -5.64 -5.46 -10.60
C LEU A 138 -4.33 -4.84 -11.07
N TYR A 139 -3.50 -5.61 -11.77
CA TYR A 139 -2.22 -5.12 -12.29
C TYR A 139 -1.74 -5.98 -13.46
N LEU A 140 -1.22 -5.32 -14.49
CA LEU A 140 -0.84 -5.97 -15.75
C LEU A 140 -2.02 -6.79 -16.30
N ASP A 141 -1.84 -8.07 -16.49
CA ASP A 141 -2.84 -9.03 -17.00
C ASP A 141 -3.37 -9.98 -15.91
N THR A 142 -3.25 -9.59 -14.64
CA THR A 142 -3.60 -10.44 -13.50
C THR A 142 -4.41 -9.70 -12.44
N GLU A 143 -5.03 -10.49 -11.58
CA GLU A 143 -5.70 -10.03 -10.37
C GLU A 143 -5.35 -10.94 -9.19
N ASP A 144 -5.39 -10.39 -8.00
CA ASP A 144 -5.32 -11.14 -6.75
C ASP A 144 -6.19 -10.54 -5.65
N TYR A 145 -6.38 -11.31 -4.60
CA TYR A 145 -7.20 -10.95 -3.45
C TYR A 145 -6.39 -11.07 -2.18
N GLU A 146 -6.61 -10.15 -1.24
CA GLU A 146 -5.82 -10.04 -0.02
C GLU A 146 -6.67 -9.52 1.13
N LEU A 147 -6.42 -10.04 2.32
CA LEU A 147 -6.92 -9.49 3.58
C LEU A 147 -5.73 -8.90 4.34
N GLU A 148 -5.87 -7.64 4.74
CA GLU A 148 -4.91 -6.94 5.58
C GLU A 148 -5.61 -6.54 6.90
N ILE A 149 -4.91 -6.65 8.03
CA ILE A 149 -5.37 -6.07 9.29
C ILE A 149 -4.25 -5.21 9.84
N GLU A 150 -4.51 -3.91 9.91
CA GLU A 150 -3.62 -2.95 10.56
C GLU A 150 -3.93 -2.92 12.07
N VAL A 151 -2.90 -3.06 12.87
CA VAL A 151 -2.96 -3.09 14.33
C VAL A 151 -2.10 -1.99 14.93
N LYS A 152 -2.27 -1.73 16.22
CA LYS A 152 -1.54 -0.67 16.92
C LYS A 152 -0.20 -1.13 17.45
N THR A 153 -0.09 -2.41 17.81
CA THR A 153 1.11 -3.01 18.38
C THR A 153 1.38 -4.39 17.79
N ALA A 154 2.64 -4.83 17.83
CA ALA A 154 3.02 -6.16 17.34
C ALA A 154 2.40 -7.31 18.14
N GLU A 155 2.08 -7.08 19.41
CA GLU A 155 1.42 -8.07 20.27
C GLU A 155 0.00 -8.42 19.80
N GLU A 156 -0.60 -7.58 18.98
CA GLU A 156 -1.94 -7.79 18.40
C GLU A 156 -1.92 -8.72 17.18
N GLU A 157 -0.78 -9.29 16.80
CA GLU A 157 -0.69 -10.32 15.74
C GLU A 157 -1.67 -11.47 15.94
N ALA A 158 -1.89 -11.87 17.19
CA ALA A 158 -2.85 -12.91 17.56
C ALA A 158 -4.28 -12.58 17.10
N ASN A 159 -4.67 -11.30 17.09
CA ASN A 159 -5.97 -10.84 16.63
C ASN A 159 -6.17 -11.17 15.12
N PHE A 160 -5.14 -10.97 14.33
CA PHE A 160 -5.16 -11.33 12.90
C PHE A 160 -5.37 -12.83 12.71
N HIS A 161 -4.60 -13.68 13.39
CA HIS A 161 -4.72 -15.12 13.27
C HIS A 161 -6.08 -15.64 13.76
N GLN A 162 -6.62 -15.07 14.84
CA GLN A 162 -7.94 -15.41 15.32
C GLN A 162 -9.01 -15.01 14.31
N PHE A 163 -8.93 -13.80 13.74
CA PHE A 163 -9.89 -13.30 12.75
C PHE A 163 -9.97 -14.22 11.54
N ILE A 164 -8.84 -14.58 10.92
CA ILE A 164 -8.84 -15.45 9.75
C ILE A 164 -9.38 -16.86 10.09
N LYS A 165 -9.05 -17.39 11.27
CA LYS A 165 -9.56 -18.68 11.73
C LYS A 165 -11.09 -18.68 11.91
N GLU A 166 -11.64 -17.64 12.54
CA GLU A 166 -13.08 -17.48 12.75
C GLU A 166 -13.88 -17.39 11.45
N HIS A 167 -13.24 -16.88 10.38
CA HIS A 167 -13.86 -16.73 9.06
C HIS A 167 -13.49 -17.85 8.08
N GLY A 168 -12.84 -18.92 8.56
CA GLY A 168 -12.51 -20.08 7.75
C GLY A 168 -11.45 -19.82 6.67
N ILE A 169 -10.61 -18.81 6.86
CA ILE A 169 -9.55 -18.44 5.92
C ILE A 169 -8.28 -19.25 6.24
N VAL A 170 -7.70 -19.85 5.22
CA VAL A 170 -6.40 -20.54 5.33
C VAL A 170 -5.29 -19.51 5.11
N TYR A 171 -4.41 -19.36 6.09
CA TYR A 171 -3.28 -18.45 5.97
C TYR A 171 -2.37 -18.82 4.79
N LYS A 172 -2.14 -17.83 3.93
CA LYS A 172 -1.21 -17.91 2.81
C LYS A 172 -0.30 -16.68 2.84
N ALA A 173 1.00 -16.90 3.02
CA ALA A 173 1.97 -15.81 3.07
C ALA A 173 1.85 -14.92 1.83
N ALA A 174 1.72 -13.61 2.04
CA ALA A 174 1.61 -12.61 1.00
C ALA A 174 2.86 -11.74 0.96
N LYS A 175 3.53 -11.68 -0.19
CA LYS A 175 4.45 -10.59 -0.46
C LYS A 175 3.65 -9.29 -0.57
N ASN A 176 4.26 -8.16 -0.24
CA ASN A 176 3.59 -6.88 -0.41
C ASN A 176 3.27 -6.60 -1.90
N LYS A 177 2.28 -5.74 -2.16
CA LYS A 177 1.78 -5.43 -3.51
C LYS A 177 2.88 -5.00 -4.48
N ILE A 178 3.81 -4.15 -4.03
CA ILE A 178 4.93 -3.67 -4.84
C ILE A 178 5.86 -4.81 -5.27
N ALA A 179 6.10 -5.80 -4.39
CA ALA A 179 6.92 -6.96 -4.73
C ALA A 179 6.23 -7.88 -5.74
N ARG A 180 4.91 -8.10 -5.57
CA ARG A 180 4.12 -8.91 -6.51
C ARG A 180 4.08 -8.29 -7.91
N LEU A 181 3.93 -6.96 -8.00
CA LEU A 181 4.00 -6.24 -9.26
C LEU A 181 5.38 -6.36 -9.91
N ALA A 182 6.45 -6.17 -9.14
CA ALA A 182 7.82 -6.23 -9.63
C ALA A 182 8.22 -7.61 -10.18
N GLU A 183 7.67 -8.69 -9.62
CA GLU A 183 7.94 -10.06 -10.07
C GLU A 183 7.29 -10.39 -11.42
N ARG A 184 6.34 -9.58 -11.89
CA ARG A 184 5.65 -9.79 -13.17
C ARG A 184 6.13 -8.87 -14.30
N LEU A 185 7.00 -7.95 -13.99
CA LEU A 185 7.63 -7.06 -14.96
C LEU A 185 8.94 -7.67 -15.49
#